data_7b9730d11d49075f8beae24e39e72feb
#
_entry.id   7b9730d11d49075f8beae24e39e72feb
#
_cell.length_a   1.000
_cell.length_b   1.000
_cell.length_c   1.000
_cell.angle_alpha   90.00
_cell.angle_beta   90.00
_cell.angle_gamma   90.00
#
_symmetry.space_group_name_H-M   'P 1'
#
loop_
_entity.id
_entity.type
_entity.pdbx_description
1 polymer ?
#
loop_
_entity_poly.entity_id
_entity_poly.type
_entity_poly.pdbx_seq_one_letter_code
_entity_poly.pdbx_strand_id
1 'polypeptide(L)'
;FWAAGTAMQLPSFREEYGCGGAVVSAVPLCHGIGVLRGLEMVTVEGATGELDTNFEGKLEATWANLQKYDFVCLHLEAPDECTHNGDLEGKVQAIEWLDSRLVRPLIERLDAARMDYRLLLLSDHKTLTATRGHDGDPVPYLLYDSRIDSGSGGVYTEKAGESGPFVARGCELLHLLFER
;
A
#
# COMPACT_ATOMS: atom_id res chain seq x y z
N PHE A 1 -22.13 8.45 -12.78
CA PHE A 1 -21.41 8.97 -11.61
C PHE A 1 -22.02 8.37 -10.37
N TRP A 2 -21.25 7.56 -9.64
CA TRP A 2 -21.64 7.05 -8.34
C TRP A 2 -21.09 7.99 -7.27
N ALA A 3 -21.87 8.23 -6.22
CA ALA A 3 -21.46 8.97 -5.04
C ALA A 3 -20.89 10.39 -5.30
N ALA A 4 -21.48 11.13 -6.23
CA ALA A 4 -21.17 12.56 -6.36
C ALA A 4 -21.65 13.30 -5.10
N GLY A 5 -20.80 14.08 -4.49
CA GLY A 5 -21.09 14.84 -3.26
C GLY A 5 -20.48 16.23 -3.30
N THR A 6 -20.60 16.96 -2.22
CA THR A 6 -19.90 18.24 -2.03
C THR A 6 -18.40 18.03 -1.90
N ALA A 7 -17.61 18.94 -2.49
CA ALA A 7 -16.16 18.90 -2.36
C ALA A 7 -15.78 18.98 -0.88
N MET A 8 -14.99 17.98 -0.43
CA MET A 8 -14.40 17.99 0.91
C MET A 8 -13.08 18.74 0.87
N GLN A 9 -12.80 19.50 1.92
CA GLN A 9 -11.46 20.00 2.19
C GLN A 9 -10.82 19.09 3.24
N LEU A 10 -9.70 18.48 2.88
CA LEU A 10 -8.88 17.70 3.80
C LEU A 10 -7.61 18.49 4.14
N PRO A 11 -7.08 18.40 5.37
CA PRO A 11 -5.75 18.92 5.66
C PRO A 11 -4.76 18.32 4.67
N SER A 12 -3.78 19.09 4.20
CA SER A 12 -2.74 18.54 3.34
C SER A 12 -1.90 17.52 4.13
N PHE A 13 -1.29 16.58 3.42
CA PHE A 13 -0.41 15.59 4.03
C PHE A 13 0.75 16.25 4.76
N ARG A 14 1.27 17.35 4.20
CA ARG A 14 2.35 18.14 4.80
C ARG A 14 1.93 18.84 6.10
N GLU A 15 0.70 19.35 6.17
CA GLU A 15 0.19 19.96 7.42
C GLU A 15 0.02 18.94 8.53
N GLU A 16 -0.39 17.72 8.20
CA GLU A 16 -0.66 16.66 9.18
C GLU A 16 0.60 15.89 9.61
N TYR A 17 1.48 15.54 8.66
CA TYR A 17 2.64 14.68 8.91
C TYR A 17 3.99 15.40 8.80
N GLY A 18 4.01 16.69 8.41
CA GLY A 18 5.22 17.49 8.30
C GLY A 18 6.10 17.20 7.09
N CYS A 19 5.70 16.31 6.19
CA CYS A 19 6.49 15.88 5.04
C CYS A 19 5.68 15.83 3.75
N GLY A 20 6.37 15.82 2.61
CA GLY A 20 5.77 15.59 1.31
C GLY A 20 5.74 14.13 0.93
N GLY A 21 4.91 13.78 -0.04
CA GLY A 21 4.82 12.40 -0.51
C GLY A 21 4.26 12.27 -1.91
N ALA A 22 4.26 11.03 -2.39
CA ALA A 22 3.72 10.65 -3.69
C ALA A 22 2.80 9.42 -3.59
N VAL A 23 1.91 9.27 -4.57
CA VAL A 23 1.03 8.10 -4.73
C VAL A 23 1.31 7.47 -6.09
N VAL A 24 1.70 6.20 -6.07
CA VAL A 24 1.87 5.34 -7.24
C VAL A 24 0.69 4.38 -7.30
N SER A 25 -0.26 4.67 -8.17
CA SER A 25 -1.48 3.86 -8.33
C SER A 25 -1.99 3.95 -9.77
N ALA A 26 -2.73 2.94 -10.22
CA ALA A 26 -3.52 2.99 -11.46
C ALA A 26 -4.98 3.42 -11.21
N VAL A 27 -5.39 3.48 -9.93
CA VAL A 27 -6.79 3.64 -9.53
C VAL A 27 -7.15 5.11 -9.36
N PRO A 28 -8.19 5.62 -10.08
CA PRO A 28 -8.59 7.02 -10.00
C PRO A 28 -8.98 7.46 -8.57
N LEU A 29 -9.54 6.57 -7.75
CA LEU A 29 -9.89 6.88 -6.36
C LEU A 29 -8.64 7.24 -5.54
N CYS A 30 -7.59 6.46 -5.64
CA CYS A 30 -6.32 6.71 -4.95
C CYS A 30 -5.70 8.04 -5.40
N HIS A 31 -5.76 8.33 -6.72
CA HIS A 31 -5.31 9.61 -7.27
C HIS A 31 -6.14 10.77 -6.71
N GLY A 32 -7.46 10.63 -6.66
CA GLY A 32 -8.35 11.66 -6.11
C GLY A 32 -8.03 11.98 -4.65
N ILE A 33 -7.83 10.95 -3.82
CA ILE A 33 -7.43 11.13 -2.41
C ILE A 33 -6.06 11.81 -2.32
N GLY A 34 -5.11 11.37 -3.13
CA GLY A 34 -3.78 11.96 -3.16
C GLY A 34 -3.80 13.45 -3.52
N VAL A 35 -4.56 13.84 -4.55
CA VAL A 35 -4.75 15.25 -4.94
C VAL A 35 -5.35 16.05 -3.79
N LEU A 36 -6.40 15.55 -3.14
CA LEU A 36 -7.03 16.23 -1.99
C LEU A 36 -6.08 16.39 -0.80
N ARG A 37 -5.10 15.50 -0.66
CA ARG A 37 -4.08 15.52 0.39
C ARG A 37 -2.80 16.29 -0.02
N GLY A 38 -2.73 16.83 -1.25
CA GLY A 38 -1.56 17.55 -1.76
C GLY A 38 -0.33 16.66 -1.98
N LEU A 39 -0.55 15.37 -2.28
CA LEU A 39 0.48 14.42 -2.67
C LEU A 39 0.73 14.47 -4.18
N GLU A 40 1.93 14.13 -4.61
CA GLU A 40 2.27 13.96 -6.03
C GLU A 40 1.61 12.70 -6.60
N MET A 41 0.94 12.84 -7.74
CA MET A 41 0.33 11.71 -8.45
C MET A 41 1.28 11.19 -9.51
N VAL A 42 1.67 9.91 -9.37
CA VAL A 42 2.64 9.28 -10.25
C VAL A 42 1.92 8.34 -11.22
N THR A 43 1.97 8.69 -12.50
CA THR A 43 1.46 7.83 -13.56
C THR A 43 2.55 6.90 -14.05
N VAL A 44 2.23 5.61 -14.16
CA VAL A 44 3.13 4.58 -14.65
C VAL A 44 2.54 3.98 -15.93
N GLU A 45 3.30 4.01 -17.02
CA GLU A 45 2.88 3.42 -18.28
C GLU A 45 2.64 1.90 -18.13
N GLY A 46 1.51 1.42 -18.62
CA GLY A 46 1.10 0.01 -18.47
C GLY A 46 0.65 -0.38 -17.06
N ALA A 47 0.50 0.58 -16.15
CA ALA A 47 -0.12 0.30 -14.86
C ALA A 47 -1.64 0.16 -15.01
N THR A 48 -2.17 -0.95 -14.50
CA THR A 48 -3.60 -1.27 -14.45
C THR A 48 -3.98 -1.66 -13.03
N GLY A 49 -5.28 -1.92 -12.76
CA GLY A 49 -5.76 -2.59 -11.55
C GLY A 49 -5.64 -4.11 -11.64
N GLU A 50 -5.39 -4.65 -12.80
CA GLU A 50 -5.44 -6.07 -13.12
C GLU A 50 -4.10 -6.80 -12.85
N LEU A 51 -4.12 -8.13 -13.00
CA LEU A 51 -2.95 -8.99 -12.81
C LEU A 51 -1.79 -8.66 -13.76
N ASP A 52 -2.07 -8.17 -14.95
CA ASP A 52 -1.08 -7.79 -15.97
C ASP A 52 -0.44 -6.41 -15.75
N THR A 53 -0.73 -5.76 -14.63
CA THR A 53 -0.17 -4.44 -14.30
C THR A 53 1.36 -4.43 -14.40
N ASN A 54 1.91 -3.27 -14.78
CA ASN A 54 3.37 -3.08 -14.86
C ASN A 54 4.00 -2.98 -13.45
N PHE A 55 4.31 -4.12 -12.84
CA PHE A 55 4.94 -4.20 -11.50
C PHE A 55 6.29 -3.51 -11.47
N GLU A 56 7.15 -3.76 -12.45
CA GLU A 56 8.48 -3.18 -12.52
C GLU A 56 8.43 -1.66 -12.68
N GLY A 57 7.53 -1.17 -13.53
CA GLY A 57 7.30 0.27 -13.67
C GLY A 57 6.82 0.93 -12.37
N LYS A 58 5.95 0.26 -11.61
CA LYS A 58 5.52 0.73 -10.29
C LYS A 58 6.67 0.72 -9.28
N LEU A 59 7.53 -0.28 -9.31
CA LEU A 59 8.75 -0.35 -8.47
C LEU A 59 9.71 0.82 -8.78
N GLU A 60 10.02 1.04 -10.06
CA GLU A 60 10.91 2.13 -10.49
C GLU A 60 10.33 3.50 -10.12
N ALA A 61 9.03 3.70 -10.31
CA ALA A 61 8.35 4.92 -9.94
C ALA A 61 8.39 5.15 -8.41
N THR A 62 8.18 4.10 -7.63
CA THR A 62 8.29 4.15 -6.16
C THR A 62 9.69 4.53 -5.74
N TRP A 63 10.70 3.84 -6.25
CA TRP A 63 12.10 4.13 -5.97
C TRP A 63 12.49 5.58 -6.32
N ALA A 64 12.12 6.04 -7.52
CA ALA A 64 12.43 7.40 -7.98
C ALA A 64 11.76 8.48 -7.11
N ASN A 65 10.59 8.20 -6.56
CA ASN A 65 9.88 9.15 -5.71
C ASN A 65 10.36 9.12 -4.25
N LEU A 66 10.85 8.00 -3.75
CA LEU A 66 11.55 7.94 -2.44
C LEU A 66 12.87 8.73 -2.42
N GLN A 67 13.43 9.07 -3.58
CA GLN A 67 14.59 9.98 -3.66
C GLN A 67 14.19 11.47 -3.57
N LYS A 68 12.91 11.80 -3.64
CA LYS A 68 12.39 13.17 -3.66
C LYS A 68 11.50 13.50 -2.45
N TYR A 69 10.83 12.49 -1.93
CA TYR A 69 9.82 12.60 -0.88
C TYR A 69 10.10 11.64 0.26
N ASP A 70 9.68 12.03 1.45
CA ASP A 70 9.80 11.20 2.66
C ASP A 70 8.75 10.07 2.72
N PHE A 71 7.69 10.17 1.90
CA PHE A 71 6.59 9.21 1.87
C PHE A 71 6.20 8.82 0.45
N VAL A 72 6.00 7.53 0.21
CA VAL A 72 5.38 7.02 -1.02
C VAL A 72 4.34 5.98 -0.67
N CYS A 73 3.12 6.21 -1.13
CA CYS A 73 2.05 5.22 -1.12
C CYS A 73 2.06 4.45 -2.44
N LEU A 74 2.38 3.16 -2.38
CA LEU A 74 2.30 2.25 -3.53
C LEU A 74 1.05 1.40 -3.41
N HIS A 75 0.16 1.49 -4.40
CA HIS A 75 -1.11 0.79 -4.44
C HIS A 75 -1.15 -0.26 -5.55
N LEU A 76 -1.64 -1.45 -5.20
CA LEU A 76 -1.90 -2.56 -6.13
C LEU A 76 -3.27 -3.15 -5.85
N GLU A 77 -4.07 -3.32 -6.88
CA GLU A 77 -5.45 -3.76 -6.82
C GLU A 77 -5.63 -5.21 -7.32
N ALA A 78 -4.63 -5.76 -8.02
CA ALA A 78 -4.73 -7.05 -8.69
C ALA A 78 -5.29 -8.21 -7.83
N PRO A 79 -4.94 -8.39 -6.53
CA PRO A 79 -5.56 -9.43 -5.70
C PRO A 79 -7.06 -9.25 -5.50
N ASP A 80 -7.54 -8.00 -5.45
CA ASP A 80 -8.95 -7.64 -5.33
C ASP A 80 -9.70 -7.95 -6.62
N GLU A 81 -9.23 -7.45 -7.75
CA GLU A 81 -9.82 -7.66 -9.06
C GLU A 81 -9.87 -9.14 -9.45
N CYS A 82 -8.81 -9.92 -9.22
CA CYS A 82 -8.83 -11.36 -9.41
C CYS A 82 -9.93 -12.02 -8.56
N THR A 83 -10.16 -11.54 -7.34
CA THR A 83 -11.20 -12.09 -6.46
C THR A 83 -12.60 -11.77 -7.00
N HIS A 84 -12.86 -10.55 -7.41
CA HIS A 84 -14.13 -10.12 -8.02
C HIS A 84 -14.45 -10.95 -9.28
N ASN A 85 -13.43 -11.26 -10.06
CA ASN A 85 -13.54 -12.10 -11.24
C ASN A 85 -13.65 -13.61 -10.93
N GLY A 86 -13.45 -14.02 -9.65
CA GLY A 86 -13.48 -15.40 -9.22
C GLY A 86 -12.23 -16.19 -9.62
N ASP A 87 -11.15 -15.48 -9.93
CA ASP A 87 -9.86 -16.06 -10.29
C ASP A 87 -8.98 -16.23 -9.04
N LEU A 88 -9.13 -17.37 -8.37
CA LEU A 88 -8.34 -17.67 -7.18
C LEU A 88 -6.85 -17.87 -7.50
N GLU A 89 -6.55 -18.50 -8.65
CA GLU A 89 -5.15 -18.72 -9.06
C GLU A 89 -4.47 -17.38 -9.35
N GLY A 90 -5.13 -16.49 -10.07
CA GLY A 90 -4.66 -15.13 -10.31
C GLY A 90 -4.48 -14.33 -9.02
N LYS A 91 -5.39 -14.45 -8.04
CA LYS A 91 -5.23 -13.82 -6.72
C LYS A 91 -3.95 -14.27 -6.01
N VAL A 92 -3.71 -15.57 -5.94
CA VAL A 92 -2.49 -16.10 -5.32
C VAL A 92 -1.26 -15.60 -6.05
N GLN A 93 -1.28 -15.67 -7.39
CA GLN A 93 -0.17 -15.18 -8.22
C GLN A 93 0.08 -13.67 -8.03
N ALA A 94 -0.98 -12.86 -7.91
CA ALA A 94 -0.85 -11.42 -7.64
C ALA A 94 -0.14 -11.14 -6.31
N ILE A 95 -0.49 -11.90 -5.26
CA ILE A 95 0.15 -11.80 -3.94
C ILE A 95 1.62 -12.23 -4.00
N GLU A 96 1.94 -13.33 -4.69
CA GLU A 96 3.31 -13.79 -4.89
C GLU A 96 4.16 -12.78 -5.69
N TRP A 97 3.57 -12.16 -6.72
CA TRP A 97 4.24 -11.13 -7.50
C TRP A 97 4.40 -9.82 -6.74
N LEU A 98 3.46 -9.48 -5.88
CA LEU A 98 3.59 -8.32 -4.99
C LEU A 98 4.82 -8.48 -4.10
N ASP A 99 5.03 -9.65 -3.50
CA ASP A 99 6.25 -9.92 -2.73
C ASP A 99 7.50 -9.94 -3.62
N SER A 100 7.51 -10.79 -4.66
CA SER A 100 8.72 -11.08 -5.42
C SER A 100 9.15 -9.99 -6.40
N ARG A 101 8.20 -9.20 -6.94
CA ARG A 101 8.47 -8.16 -7.95
C ARG A 101 8.44 -6.74 -7.39
N LEU A 102 7.92 -6.52 -6.17
CA LEU A 102 7.80 -5.20 -5.57
C LEU A 102 8.44 -5.11 -4.18
N VAL A 103 7.89 -5.81 -3.18
CA VAL A 103 8.29 -5.63 -1.78
C VAL A 103 9.75 -6.02 -1.60
N ARG A 104 10.12 -7.23 -1.99
CA ARG A 104 11.50 -7.73 -1.86
C ARG A 104 12.51 -6.89 -2.64
N PRO A 105 12.34 -6.61 -3.94
CA PRO A 105 13.28 -5.76 -4.66
C PRO A 105 13.38 -4.33 -4.12
N LEU A 106 12.29 -3.77 -3.59
CA LEU A 106 12.31 -2.46 -2.96
C LEU A 106 13.16 -2.46 -1.69
N ILE A 107 12.95 -3.44 -0.81
CA ILE A 107 13.72 -3.62 0.42
C ILE A 107 15.21 -3.80 0.09
N GLU A 108 15.55 -4.68 -0.86
CA GLU A 108 16.93 -4.90 -1.29
C GLU A 108 17.62 -3.62 -1.79
N ARG A 109 16.87 -2.74 -2.50
CA ARG A 109 17.40 -1.43 -2.95
C ARG A 109 17.60 -0.47 -1.79
N LEU A 110 16.65 -0.40 -0.85
CA LEU A 110 16.75 0.45 0.33
C LEU A 110 17.95 0.05 1.20
N ASP A 111 18.14 -1.24 1.43
CA ASP A 111 19.25 -1.79 2.20
C ASP A 111 20.59 -1.56 1.49
N ALA A 112 20.67 -1.79 0.18
CA ALA A 112 21.87 -1.54 -0.62
C ALA A 112 22.26 -0.05 -0.62
N ALA A 113 21.27 0.86 -0.60
CA ALA A 113 21.46 2.29 -0.49
C ALA A 113 21.76 2.75 0.95
N ARG A 114 21.67 1.86 1.94
CA ARG A 114 21.82 2.14 3.38
C ARG A 114 20.87 3.25 3.84
N MET A 115 19.66 3.24 3.33
CA MET A 115 18.61 4.17 3.74
C MET A 115 17.92 3.63 4.98
N ASP A 116 17.70 4.49 5.97
CA ASP A 116 16.75 4.19 7.05
C ASP A 116 15.34 4.34 6.51
N TYR A 117 14.47 3.36 6.77
CA TYR A 117 13.10 3.39 6.29
C TYR A 117 12.12 2.73 7.27
N ARG A 118 10.87 3.10 7.13
CA ARG A 118 9.74 2.38 7.71
C ARG A 118 8.84 1.87 6.60
N LEU A 119 8.35 0.66 6.75
CA LEU A 119 7.44 0.02 5.82
C LEU A 119 6.14 -0.32 6.54
N LEU A 120 5.03 0.20 6.02
CA LEU A 120 3.69 -0.24 6.39
C LEU A 120 3.10 -1.03 5.20
N LEU A 121 2.82 -2.30 5.42
CA LEU A 121 2.19 -3.19 4.45
C LEU A 121 0.85 -3.66 4.99
N LEU A 122 -0.22 -3.47 4.23
CA LEU A 122 -1.59 -3.89 4.58
C LEU A 122 -2.46 -4.01 3.33
N SER A 123 -3.58 -4.69 3.45
CA SER A 123 -4.73 -4.50 2.56
C SER A 123 -5.70 -3.48 3.18
N ASP A 124 -6.48 -2.81 2.36
CA ASP A 124 -7.51 -1.85 2.79
C ASP A 124 -8.75 -2.56 3.34
N HIS A 125 -9.09 -3.74 2.80
CA HIS A 125 -10.16 -4.64 3.24
C HIS A 125 -9.88 -6.07 2.81
N LYS A 126 -10.70 -7.01 3.29
CA LYS A 126 -10.79 -8.35 2.75
C LYS A 126 -11.67 -8.34 1.50
N THR A 127 -11.31 -9.13 0.50
CA THR A 127 -12.18 -9.49 -0.63
C THR A 127 -12.29 -11.00 -0.65
N LEU A 128 -13.48 -11.50 -0.28
CA LEU A 128 -13.70 -12.91 -0.04
C LEU A 128 -13.88 -13.69 -1.35
N THR A 129 -13.13 -14.74 -1.53
CA THR A 129 -13.25 -15.63 -2.71
C THR A 129 -14.62 -16.31 -2.81
N ALA A 130 -15.26 -16.59 -1.66
CA ALA A 130 -16.56 -17.24 -1.61
C ALA A 130 -17.70 -16.35 -2.12
N THR A 131 -17.66 -15.07 -1.84
CA THR A 131 -18.72 -14.11 -2.17
C THR A 131 -18.34 -13.17 -3.31
N ARG A 132 -17.06 -13.11 -3.67
CA ARG A 132 -16.48 -12.14 -4.62
C ARG A 132 -16.77 -10.69 -4.24
N GLY A 133 -16.92 -10.43 -2.97
CA GLY A 133 -17.26 -9.12 -2.42
C GLY A 133 -16.40 -8.75 -1.23
N HIS A 134 -16.43 -7.48 -0.89
CA HIS A 134 -15.70 -6.95 0.26
C HIS A 134 -16.32 -7.41 1.58
N ASP A 135 -15.48 -7.51 2.59
CA ASP A 135 -15.86 -7.89 3.96
C ASP A 135 -15.27 -6.90 4.96
N GLY A 136 -16.00 -6.66 6.05
CA GLY A 136 -15.63 -5.69 7.07
C GLY A 136 -14.76 -6.24 8.21
N ASP A 137 -14.34 -7.51 8.14
CA ASP A 137 -13.43 -8.08 9.13
C ASP A 137 -12.06 -7.41 9.10
N PRO A 138 -11.34 -7.36 10.23
CA PRO A 138 -10.00 -6.82 10.29
C PRO A 138 -9.03 -7.51 9.32
N VAL A 139 -8.10 -6.72 8.80
CA VAL A 139 -7.00 -7.18 7.94
C VAL A 139 -5.67 -7.16 8.71
N PRO A 140 -4.71 -8.03 8.38
CA PRO A 140 -3.39 -7.96 8.96
C PRO A 140 -2.65 -6.73 8.43
N TYR A 141 -1.77 -6.17 9.26
CA TYR A 141 -0.79 -5.19 8.85
C TYR A 141 0.60 -5.57 9.34
N LEU A 142 1.61 -5.10 8.64
CA LEU A 142 3.01 -5.17 9.05
C LEU A 142 3.56 -3.76 9.12
N LEU A 143 4.12 -3.39 10.27
CA LEU A 143 4.90 -2.16 10.44
C LEU A 143 6.33 -2.55 10.79
N TYR A 144 7.25 -2.17 9.92
CA TYR A 144 8.68 -2.45 10.07
C TYR A 144 9.48 -1.15 10.12
N ASP A 145 10.50 -1.12 10.98
CA ASP A 145 11.48 -0.03 11.06
C ASP A 145 12.88 -0.62 10.92
N SER A 146 13.61 -0.23 9.87
CA SER A 146 14.95 -0.76 9.55
C SER A 146 16.00 -0.45 10.62
N ARG A 147 15.72 0.51 11.50
CA ARG A 147 16.62 0.92 12.60
C ARG A 147 16.46 0.06 13.84
N ILE A 148 15.41 -0.78 13.89
CA ILE A 148 15.06 -1.58 15.07
C ILE A 148 15.11 -3.06 14.69
N ASP A 149 16.07 -3.79 15.25
CA ASP A 149 16.05 -5.25 15.15
C ASP A 149 15.06 -5.79 16.20
N SER A 150 13.85 -6.07 15.75
CA SER A 150 12.81 -6.66 16.61
C SER A 150 13.03 -8.14 16.86
N GLY A 151 13.87 -8.81 16.05
CA GLY A 151 14.10 -10.26 16.11
C GLY A 151 12.83 -11.10 15.94
N SER A 152 11.71 -10.49 15.51
CA SER A 152 10.40 -11.16 15.53
C SER A 152 10.32 -12.31 14.53
N GLY A 153 10.98 -12.20 13.35
CA GLY A 153 11.01 -13.24 12.32
C GLY A 153 9.61 -13.74 11.90
N GLY A 154 8.57 -12.94 12.12
CA GLY A 154 7.19 -13.32 11.91
C GLY A 154 6.82 -13.45 10.44
N VAL A 155 5.76 -14.21 10.15
CA VAL A 155 5.17 -14.33 8.81
C VAL A 155 4.00 -13.37 8.68
N TYR A 156 3.88 -12.71 7.52
CA TYR A 156 2.72 -11.87 7.22
C TYR A 156 1.55 -12.72 6.77
N THR A 157 0.64 -13.00 7.70
CA THR A 157 -0.60 -13.77 7.45
C THR A 157 -1.73 -13.24 8.32
N GLU A 158 -2.98 -13.48 7.93
CA GLU A 158 -4.17 -13.16 8.74
C GLU A 158 -4.06 -13.78 10.14
N LYS A 159 -3.71 -15.06 10.22
CA LYS A 159 -3.56 -15.77 11.49
C LYS A 159 -2.46 -15.19 12.39
N ALA A 160 -1.35 -14.74 11.82
CA ALA A 160 -0.32 -14.07 12.60
C ALA A 160 -0.80 -12.71 13.11
N GLY A 161 -1.56 -11.99 12.28
CA GLY A 161 -2.17 -10.70 12.65
C GLY A 161 -3.12 -10.78 13.84
N GLU A 162 -3.86 -11.89 14.02
CA GLU A 162 -4.76 -12.10 15.17
C GLU A 162 -4.07 -12.01 16.53
N SER A 163 -2.78 -12.30 16.59
CA SER A 163 -1.97 -12.21 17.82
C SER A 163 -1.22 -10.88 17.95
N GLY A 164 -1.30 -10.02 16.96
CA GLY A 164 -0.63 -8.71 16.94
C GLY A 164 -1.45 -7.60 17.62
N PRO A 165 -0.88 -6.40 17.69
CA PRO A 165 -1.60 -5.22 18.18
C PRO A 165 -2.79 -4.91 17.28
N PHE A 166 -3.96 -4.66 17.89
CA PHE A 166 -5.17 -4.27 17.16
C PHE A 166 -5.28 -2.75 17.05
N VAL A 167 -5.46 -2.25 15.84
CA VAL A 167 -5.71 -0.84 15.55
C VAL A 167 -7.14 -0.70 15.03
N ALA A 168 -7.99 -0.03 15.80
CA ALA A 168 -9.42 0.05 15.53
C ALA A 168 -9.76 0.92 14.31
N ARG A 169 -8.91 1.86 13.97
CA ARG A 169 -9.12 2.81 12.87
C ARG A 169 -7.90 2.80 11.95
N GLY A 170 -8.05 2.37 10.71
CA GLY A 170 -6.95 2.27 9.74
C GLY A 170 -6.16 3.57 9.54
N CYS A 171 -6.81 4.74 9.67
CA CYS A 171 -6.12 6.03 9.58
C CYS A 171 -5.06 6.24 10.68
N GLU A 172 -5.17 5.56 11.82
CA GLU A 172 -4.19 5.62 12.90
C GLU A 172 -2.87 4.94 12.55
N LEU A 173 -2.86 4.02 11.59
CA LEU A 173 -1.65 3.35 11.10
C LEU A 173 -0.65 4.34 10.48
N LEU A 174 -1.12 5.38 9.80
CA LEU A 174 -0.23 6.43 9.28
C LEU A 174 0.43 7.21 10.42
N HIS A 175 -0.27 7.49 11.51
CA HIS A 175 0.36 8.12 12.68
C HIS A 175 1.46 7.22 13.26
N LEU A 176 1.20 5.92 13.40
CA LEU A 176 2.23 4.95 13.85
C LEU A 176 3.43 4.89 12.89
N LEU A 177 3.19 4.99 11.57
CA LEU A 177 4.27 5.03 10.58
C LEU A 177 5.18 6.25 10.77
N PHE A 178 4.63 7.41 11.17
CA PHE A 178 5.36 8.67 11.35
C PHE A 178 5.79 8.96 12.80
N GLU A 179 5.41 8.15 13.78
CA GLU A 179 5.91 8.26 15.15
C GLU A 179 7.44 8.13 15.18
N ARG A 180 8.10 9.06 15.88
CA ARG A 180 9.56 9.12 15.99
C ARG A 180 10.08 8.35 17.19
#